data_6aba203988344a7ac4657af695a40337
#
_entry.id   6aba203988344a7ac4657af695a40337
#
_cell.length_a   1.000
_cell.length_b   1.000
_cell.length_c   1.000
_cell.angle_alpha   90.00
_cell.angle_beta   90.00
_cell.angle_gamma   90.00
#
_symmetry.space_group_name_H-M   'P 1'
#
loop_
_entity.id
_entity.type
_entity.pdbx_description
1 polymer ?
#
loop_
_entity_poly.entity_id
_entity_poly.type
_entity_poly.pdbx_seq_one_letter_code
_entity_poly.pdbx_strand_id
1 'polypeptide(L)'
;MPSLTSGKLTAKYSGLSRARLSFSGAWSAIESGVASSTLSARGKGGSLALELGSDGRLKAVLSDPSLPAALESPDGLKVCTGLDASAFAGEHSAALGGGVLAVSKVSAAGKARWKGRLEGGQSVSGNASAMLDGNGYLVVHAFKVAARYAVSEVLRIRPGAADAEIVEGGSL
;
A
#
# COMPACT_ATOMS: atom_id res chain seq x y z
N MET A 1 3.21 0.09 26.47
CA MET A 1 3.83 -0.11 25.17
C MET A 1 3.48 -1.51 24.71
N PRO A 2 2.87 -1.74 23.55
CA PRO A 2 2.70 -3.09 23.04
C PRO A 2 4.10 -3.68 22.77
N SER A 3 4.38 -4.81 23.37
CA SER A 3 5.62 -5.56 23.17
C SER A 3 5.58 -6.16 21.76
N LEU A 4 6.48 -5.74 20.89
CA LEU A 4 6.67 -6.29 19.55
C LEU A 4 7.32 -7.69 19.56
N THR A 5 7.30 -8.37 20.68
CA THR A 5 7.89 -9.68 20.85
C THR A 5 7.06 -10.74 20.14
N SER A 6 7.58 -11.29 19.07
CA SER A 6 7.12 -12.52 18.39
C SER A 6 5.87 -12.44 17.53
N GLY A 7 5.75 -11.45 16.64
CA GLY A 7 4.70 -11.47 15.62
C GLY A 7 5.09 -12.30 14.38
N LYS A 8 4.21 -13.22 13.94
CA LYS A 8 4.35 -13.86 12.64
C LYS A 8 4.13 -12.82 11.54
N LEU A 9 5.11 -12.68 10.65
CA LEU A 9 5.03 -11.81 9.48
C LEU A 9 4.57 -12.60 8.26
N THR A 10 3.62 -12.06 7.53
CA THR A 10 3.28 -12.53 6.19
C THR A 10 3.16 -11.34 5.26
N ALA A 11 3.81 -11.42 4.11
CA ALA A 11 3.70 -10.41 3.07
C ALA A 11 3.48 -11.07 1.71
N LYS A 12 2.80 -10.36 0.82
CA LYS A 12 2.58 -10.77 -0.57
C LYS A 12 2.89 -9.60 -1.47
N TYR A 13 3.69 -9.85 -2.48
CA TYR A 13 3.91 -8.92 -3.57
C TYR A 13 3.15 -9.42 -4.81
N SER A 14 2.52 -8.49 -5.52
CA SER A 14 1.86 -8.74 -6.79
C SER A 14 2.25 -7.64 -7.76
N GLY A 15 3.14 -7.95 -8.69
CA GLY A 15 3.57 -7.04 -9.73
C GLY A 15 2.56 -6.93 -10.88
N LEU A 16 2.66 -5.87 -11.68
CA LEU A 16 1.84 -5.66 -12.89
C LEU A 16 2.05 -6.75 -13.94
N SER A 17 3.23 -7.35 -14.00
CA SER A 17 3.57 -8.53 -14.83
C SER A 17 2.97 -9.85 -14.32
N ARG A 18 2.04 -9.81 -13.37
CA ARG A 18 1.46 -10.98 -12.68
C ARG A 18 2.46 -11.79 -11.83
N ALA A 19 3.66 -11.29 -11.63
CA ALA A 19 4.58 -11.89 -10.68
C ALA A 19 3.97 -11.87 -9.28
N ARG A 20 4.01 -13.02 -8.59
CA ARG A 20 3.51 -13.14 -7.22
C ARG A 20 4.60 -13.75 -6.35
N LEU A 21 4.98 -13.03 -5.31
CA LEU A 21 5.90 -13.49 -4.29
C LEU A 21 5.16 -13.59 -2.95
N SER A 22 5.47 -14.61 -2.19
CA SER A 22 4.92 -14.79 -0.85
C SER A 22 6.06 -14.95 0.14
N PHE A 23 6.01 -14.18 1.20
CA PHE A 23 7.01 -14.12 2.25
C PHE A 23 6.38 -14.52 3.58
N SER A 24 7.13 -15.21 4.43
CA SER A 24 6.68 -15.50 5.79
C SER A 24 7.89 -15.62 6.71
N GLY A 25 7.74 -15.17 7.94
CA GLY A 25 8.78 -15.19 8.96
C GLY A 25 8.33 -14.51 10.24
N ALA A 26 9.28 -13.99 10.98
CA ALA A 26 9.05 -13.21 12.20
C ALA A 26 10.01 -12.02 12.22
N TRP A 27 9.78 -11.07 13.11
CA TRP A 27 10.75 -10.03 13.39
C TRP A 27 12.05 -10.65 13.92
N SER A 28 13.19 -10.31 13.33
CA SER A 28 14.49 -10.91 13.64
C SER A 28 15.30 -10.09 14.63
N ALA A 29 15.07 -8.80 14.71
CA ALA A 29 15.77 -7.90 15.63
C ALA A 29 14.86 -6.76 16.09
N ILE A 30 15.08 -6.27 17.30
CA ILE A 30 14.50 -5.05 17.84
C ILE A 30 15.64 -4.25 18.46
N GLU A 31 16.07 -3.20 17.79
CA GLU A 31 17.14 -2.34 18.24
C GLU A 31 16.67 -0.88 18.28
N SER A 32 16.93 -0.19 19.39
CA SER A 32 16.60 1.23 19.55
C SER A 32 15.14 1.59 19.20
N GLY A 33 14.19 0.66 19.44
CA GLY A 33 12.77 0.86 19.13
C GLY A 33 12.38 0.61 17.68
N VAL A 34 13.30 0.11 16.85
CA VAL A 34 13.03 -0.31 15.46
C VAL A 34 13.04 -1.83 15.39
N ALA A 35 11.95 -2.40 14.89
CA ALA A 35 11.88 -3.83 14.61
C ALA A 35 12.26 -4.07 13.14
N SER A 36 13.19 -4.96 12.89
CA SER A 36 13.63 -5.32 11.53
C SER A 36 13.47 -6.80 11.23
N SER A 37 13.31 -7.13 9.95
CA SER A 37 13.28 -8.50 9.47
C SER A 37 13.62 -8.55 7.98
N THR A 38 14.33 -9.60 7.58
CA THR A 38 14.52 -9.93 6.17
C THR A 38 13.89 -11.30 5.90
N LEU A 39 12.92 -11.32 5.00
CA LEU A 39 12.15 -12.50 4.64
C LEU A 39 12.56 -12.98 3.25
N SER A 40 12.70 -14.28 3.07
CA SER A 40 12.95 -14.89 1.77
C SER A 40 11.64 -15.32 1.11
N ALA A 41 11.54 -15.12 -0.21
CA ALA A 41 10.41 -15.61 -0.99
C ALA A 41 10.40 -17.13 -1.07
N ARG A 42 9.25 -17.75 -0.88
CA ARG A 42 9.11 -19.21 -1.00
C ARG A 42 9.34 -19.68 -2.44
N GLY A 43 10.34 -20.52 -2.65
CA GLY A 43 10.64 -21.16 -3.93
C GLY A 43 11.15 -20.23 -5.03
N LYS A 44 11.56 -19.01 -4.68
CA LYS A 44 12.08 -17.97 -5.60
C LYS A 44 13.19 -17.20 -4.91
N GLY A 45 14.08 -16.63 -5.70
CA GLY A 45 15.27 -15.92 -5.20
C GLY A 45 15.05 -14.54 -4.59
N GLY A 46 13.81 -14.13 -4.37
CA GLY A 46 13.51 -12.78 -3.86
C GLY A 46 13.60 -12.66 -2.34
N SER A 47 13.89 -11.46 -1.86
CA SER A 47 13.91 -11.11 -0.45
C SER A 47 13.10 -9.84 -0.19
N LEU A 48 12.53 -9.73 1.02
CA LEU A 48 11.78 -8.56 1.49
C LEU A 48 12.37 -8.13 2.84
N ALA A 49 13.06 -7.01 2.84
CA ALA A 49 13.52 -6.36 4.06
C ALA A 49 12.41 -5.45 4.60
N LEU A 50 12.16 -5.51 5.89
CA LEU A 50 11.11 -4.76 6.60
C LEU A 50 11.72 -4.06 7.80
N GLU A 51 11.36 -2.80 8.02
CA GLU A 51 11.67 -2.03 9.22
C GLU A 51 10.40 -1.37 9.73
N LEU A 52 10.07 -1.58 11.00
CA LEU A 52 8.96 -0.94 11.69
C LEU A 52 9.50 -0.02 12.78
N GLY A 53 9.33 1.27 12.60
CA GLY A 53 9.73 2.29 13.56
C GLY A 53 8.86 2.31 14.81
N SER A 54 9.38 2.90 15.88
CA SER A 54 8.64 3.10 17.15
C SER A 54 7.39 3.98 16.98
N ASP A 55 7.36 4.81 15.94
CA ASP A 55 6.21 5.63 15.53
C ASP A 55 5.14 4.84 14.77
N GLY A 56 5.38 3.54 14.53
CA GLY A 56 4.48 2.63 13.82
C GLY A 56 4.56 2.76 12.30
N ARG A 57 5.59 3.39 11.75
CA ARG A 57 5.82 3.50 10.29
C ARG A 57 6.60 2.31 9.79
N LEU A 58 6.19 1.79 8.65
CA LEU A 58 6.80 0.64 7.99
C LEU A 58 7.58 1.07 6.75
N LYS A 59 8.84 0.65 6.68
CA LYS A 59 9.63 0.64 5.46
C LYS A 59 9.71 -0.78 4.94
N ALA A 60 9.68 -0.93 3.63
CA ALA A 60 9.83 -2.22 2.97
C ALA A 60 10.71 -2.08 1.73
N VAL A 61 11.67 -3.00 1.57
CA VAL A 61 12.52 -3.08 0.38
C VAL A 61 12.40 -4.48 -0.19
N LEU A 62 11.88 -4.59 -1.39
CA LEU A 62 11.76 -5.84 -2.14
C LEU A 62 12.92 -5.95 -3.12
N SER A 63 13.70 -7.01 -3.01
CA SER A 63 14.74 -7.39 -3.97
C SER A 63 14.37 -8.72 -4.61
N ASP A 64 14.35 -8.77 -5.94
CA ASP A 64 14.06 -9.98 -6.71
C ASP A 64 14.93 -10.02 -7.97
N PRO A 65 15.55 -11.15 -8.32
CA PRO A 65 16.40 -11.25 -9.51
C PRO A 65 15.69 -10.91 -10.83
N SER A 66 14.37 -10.97 -10.87
CA SER A 66 13.57 -10.61 -12.05
C SER A 66 13.28 -9.11 -12.15
N LEU A 67 13.63 -8.32 -11.13
CA LEU A 67 13.44 -6.88 -11.12
C LEU A 67 14.75 -6.18 -11.54
N PRO A 68 14.66 -5.10 -12.32
CA PRO A 68 15.84 -4.33 -12.74
C PRO A 68 16.51 -3.58 -11.57
N ALA A 69 15.76 -3.31 -10.51
CA ALA A 69 16.22 -2.68 -9.27
C ALA A 69 15.35 -3.13 -8.09
N ALA A 70 15.83 -2.91 -6.88
CA ALA A 70 15.01 -3.10 -5.69
C ALA A 70 13.84 -2.10 -5.69
N LEU A 71 12.68 -2.57 -5.22
CA LEU A 71 11.51 -1.72 -5.04
C LEU A 71 11.42 -1.30 -3.57
N GLU A 72 11.36 -0.01 -3.33
CA GLU A 72 11.25 0.57 -1.99
C GLU A 72 9.84 1.11 -1.75
N SER A 73 9.30 0.87 -0.55
CA SER A 73 8.07 1.52 -0.14
C SER A 73 8.31 3.00 0.16
N PRO A 74 7.33 3.88 -0.08
CA PRO A 74 7.42 5.25 0.40
C PRO A 74 7.62 5.29 1.92
N ASP A 75 8.49 6.18 2.38
CA ASP A 75 8.70 6.39 3.81
C ASP A 75 7.42 6.90 4.48
N GLY A 76 7.13 6.35 5.63
CA GLY A 76 6.15 6.91 6.53
C GLY A 76 4.72 6.41 6.39
N LEU A 77 4.49 5.30 5.69
CA LEU A 77 3.15 4.69 5.67
C LEU A 77 2.88 3.98 7.00
N LYS A 78 1.78 4.34 7.63
CA LYS A 78 1.28 3.71 8.86
C LYS A 78 -0.04 3.00 8.56
N VAL A 79 -0.13 1.72 8.92
CA VAL A 79 -1.41 1.00 8.85
C VAL A 79 -2.39 1.64 9.82
N CYS A 80 -3.56 2.03 9.32
CA CYS A 80 -4.59 2.64 10.14
C CYS A 80 -5.28 1.59 11.00
N THR A 81 -5.19 1.77 12.32
CA THR A 81 -6.05 1.11 13.29
C THR A 81 -6.78 2.22 14.05
N GLY A 82 -8.12 2.21 14.03
CA GLY A 82 -8.90 3.28 14.66
C GLY A 82 -8.88 4.61 13.88
N LEU A 83 -8.92 4.53 12.55
CA LEU A 83 -9.01 5.70 11.68
C LEU A 83 -10.30 6.49 11.97
N ASP A 84 -10.18 7.80 12.14
CA ASP A 84 -11.35 8.67 12.04
C ASP A 84 -11.84 8.75 10.59
N ALA A 85 -12.72 7.81 10.23
CA ALA A 85 -13.27 7.71 8.89
C ALA A 85 -14.13 8.92 8.50
N SER A 86 -14.59 9.72 9.46
CA SER A 86 -15.40 10.92 9.19
C SER A 86 -14.59 12.01 8.50
N ALA A 87 -13.29 12.11 8.79
CA ALA A 87 -12.38 13.04 8.13
C ALA A 87 -12.17 12.75 6.62
N PHE A 88 -12.54 11.53 6.19
CA PHE A 88 -12.44 11.04 4.80
C PHE A 88 -13.81 10.54 4.30
N ALA A 89 -14.89 11.17 4.78
CA ALA A 89 -16.23 10.84 4.35
C ALA A 89 -16.49 11.38 2.94
N GLY A 90 -17.22 10.60 2.15
CA GLY A 90 -17.57 10.98 0.78
C GLY A 90 -16.81 10.19 -0.29
N GLU A 91 -16.88 10.69 -1.50
CA GLU A 91 -16.14 10.18 -2.65
C GLU A 91 -15.03 11.16 -3.01
N HIS A 92 -13.80 10.65 -3.12
CA HIS A 92 -12.61 11.45 -3.43
C HIS A 92 -12.06 10.98 -4.78
N SER A 93 -12.11 11.83 -5.79
CA SER A 93 -11.74 11.47 -7.16
C SER A 93 -10.46 12.16 -7.62
N ALA A 94 -9.73 11.46 -8.48
CA ALA A 94 -8.54 11.98 -9.17
C ALA A 94 -8.63 11.65 -10.66
N ALA A 95 -8.20 12.58 -11.50
CA ALA A 95 -8.07 12.34 -12.93
C ALA A 95 -6.89 11.40 -13.22
N LEU A 96 -7.05 10.47 -14.15
CA LEU A 96 -6.03 9.53 -14.61
C LEU A 96 -6.00 9.53 -16.13
N GLY A 97 -5.15 10.35 -16.73
CA GLY A 97 -5.14 10.54 -18.19
C GLY A 97 -6.54 10.88 -18.71
N GLY A 98 -7.07 10.08 -19.65
CA GLY A 98 -8.46 10.20 -20.12
C GLY A 98 -9.52 9.52 -19.23
N GLY A 99 -9.14 9.06 -18.05
CA GLY A 99 -9.99 8.35 -17.10
C GLY A 99 -10.14 9.03 -15.75
N VAL A 100 -10.75 8.32 -14.80
CA VAL A 100 -10.90 8.78 -13.41
C VAL A 100 -10.80 7.60 -12.46
N LEU A 101 -10.14 7.82 -11.32
CA LEU A 101 -10.16 6.92 -10.16
C LEU A 101 -10.78 7.64 -8.97
N ALA A 102 -11.53 6.93 -8.15
CA ALA A 102 -12.13 7.49 -6.95
C ALA A 102 -12.08 6.48 -5.79
N VAL A 103 -11.81 6.98 -4.59
CA VAL A 103 -12.05 6.27 -3.34
C VAL A 103 -13.49 6.59 -2.91
N SER A 104 -14.35 5.58 -2.87
CA SER A 104 -15.79 5.77 -2.65
C SER A 104 -16.23 5.47 -1.22
N LYS A 105 -15.39 4.82 -0.43
CA LYS A 105 -15.68 4.50 0.97
C LYS A 105 -14.37 4.21 1.73
N VAL A 106 -14.28 4.78 2.92
CA VAL A 106 -13.22 4.49 3.90
C VAL A 106 -13.89 4.04 5.19
N SER A 107 -13.35 3.04 5.86
CA SER A 107 -13.86 2.55 7.14
C SER A 107 -12.87 2.80 8.28
N ALA A 108 -13.38 2.87 9.51
CA ALA A 108 -12.54 2.99 10.71
C ALA A 108 -11.56 1.82 10.89
N ALA A 109 -11.80 0.67 10.26
CA ALA A 109 -10.90 -0.48 10.24
C ALA A 109 -9.76 -0.35 9.19
N GLY A 110 -9.56 0.83 8.59
CA GLY A 110 -8.53 1.05 7.58
C GLY A 110 -8.77 0.28 6.29
N LYS A 111 -10.04 0.10 5.87
CA LYS A 111 -10.40 -0.47 4.57
C LYS A 111 -10.96 0.61 3.67
N ALA A 112 -10.45 0.68 2.45
CA ALA A 112 -10.92 1.57 1.40
C ALA A 112 -11.52 0.77 0.24
N ARG A 113 -12.60 1.29 -0.33
CA ARG A 113 -13.16 0.82 -1.60
C ARG A 113 -12.87 1.88 -2.66
N TRP A 114 -12.29 1.46 -3.77
CA TRP A 114 -12.03 2.33 -4.90
C TRP A 114 -12.75 1.82 -6.16
N LYS A 115 -13.04 2.74 -7.05
CA LYS A 115 -13.65 2.51 -8.36
C LYS A 115 -13.09 3.50 -9.36
N GLY A 116 -13.30 3.25 -10.64
CA GLY A 116 -12.89 4.19 -11.66
C GLY A 116 -13.31 3.78 -13.05
N ARG A 117 -12.97 4.64 -13.99
CA ARG A 117 -13.13 4.44 -15.42
C ARG A 117 -11.80 4.76 -16.10
N LEU A 118 -11.25 3.81 -16.83
CA LEU A 118 -10.02 3.99 -17.60
C LEU A 118 -10.32 4.74 -18.92
N GLU A 119 -9.28 5.25 -19.58
CA GLU A 119 -9.35 6.00 -20.82
C GLU A 119 -10.19 5.29 -21.89
N GLY A 120 -10.05 3.97 -22.04
CA GLY A 120 -10.88 3.15 -22.95
C GLY A 120 -12.34 2.93 -22.51
N GLY A 121 -12.85 3.69 -21.52
CA GLY A 121 -14.22 3.58 -21.01
C GLY A 121 -14.47 2.39 -20.08
N GLN A 122 -13.46 1.57 -19.81
CA GLN A 122 -13.56 0.37 -19.00
C GLN A 122 -13.73 0.70 -17.52
N SER A 123 -14.75 0.15 -16.89
CA SER A 123 -14.98 0.28 -15.46
C SER A 123 -14.09 -0.66 -14.66
N VAL A 124 -13.49 -0.14 -13.60
CA VAL A 124 -12.60 -0.85 -12.69
C VAL A 124 -13.03 -0.60 -11.24
N SER A 125 -12.77 -1.56 -10.36
CA SER A 125 -13.00 -1.37 -8.92
C SER A 125 -12.23 -2.38 -8.10
N GLY A 126 -11.98 -2.06 -6.85
CA GLY A 126 -11.29 -2.93 -5.91
C GLY A 126 -11.43 -2.49 -4.46
N ASN A 127 -10.80 -3.25 -3.58
CA ASN A 127 -10.62 -2.90 -2.19
C ASN A 127 -9.11 -2.77 -1.91
N ALA A 128 -8.76 -1.89 -1.00
CA ALA A 128 -7.39 -1.64 -0.58
C ALA A 128 -7.33 -1.44 0.95
N SER A 129 -6.14 -1.53 1.50
CA SER A 129 -5.88 -0.99 2.83
C SER A 129 -5.66 0.51 2.72
N ALA A 130 -6.25 1.26 3.63
CA ALA A 130 -5.99 2.67 3.80
C ALA A 130 -4.87 2.86 4.82
N MET A 131 -3.93 3.74 4.52
CA MET A 131 -2.78 4.08 5.36
C MET A 131 -2.73 5.58 5.57
N LEU A 132 -2.09 6.04 6.64
CA LEU A 132 -1.82 7.47 6.82
C LEU A 132 -0.34 7.74 6.54
N ASP A 133 -0.08 8.80 5.78
CA ASP A 133 1.28 9.32 5.61
C ASP A 133 1.71 10.19 6.82
N GLY A 134 2.95 10.71 6.75
CA GLY A 134 3.51 11.55 7.81
C GLY A 134 2.76 12.85 8.07
N ASN A 135 1.95 13.31 7.13
CA ASN A 135 1.15 14.53 7.22
C ASN A 135 -0.30 14.26 7.64
N GLY A 136 -0.64 13.00 7.92
CA GLY A 136 -2.01 12.60 8.25
C GLY A 136 -2.94 12.51 7.04
N TYR A 137 -2.40 12.48 5.82
CA TYR A 137 -3.20 12.26 4.62
C TYR A 137 -3.44 10.78 4.42
N LEU A 138 -4.64 10.43 3.94
CA LEU A 138 -4.97 9.06 3.62
C LEU A 138 -4.31 8.63 2.30
N VAL A 139 -3.65 7.49 2.32
CA VAL A 139 -3.02 6.88 1.15
C VAL A 139 -3.72 5.56 0.84
N VAL A 140 -4.17 5.40 -0.40
CA VAL A 140 -4.86 4.21 -0.90
C VAL A 140 -4.20 3.75 -2.19
N HIS A 141 -3.68 2.54 -2.22
CA HIS A 141 -3.12 1.94 -3.43
C HIS A 141 -4.24 1.22 -4.20
N ALA A 142 -4.70 1.83 -5.30
CA ALA A 142 -5.63 1.23 -6.24
C ALA A 142 -4.88 0.25 -7.15
N PHE A 143 -4.83 -1.02 -6.74
CA PHE A 143 -4.13 -2.06 -7.46
C PHE A 143 -5.07 -3.13 -7.99
N LYS A 144 -5.01 -3.42 -9.29
CA LYS A 144 -5.74 -4.53 -9.92
C LYS A 144 -5.08 -4.95 -11.23
N VAL A 145 -4.87 -6.24 -11.39
CA VAL A 145 -4.41 -6.84 -12.64
C VAL A 145 -5.49 -7.78 -13.16
N ALA A 146 -5.94 -7.55 -14.37
CA ALA A 146 -6.91 -8.39 -15.09
C ALA A 146 -6.36 -8.77 -16.48
N ALA A 147 -7.07 -9.60 -17.23
CA ALA A 147 -6.61 -10.10 -18.52
C ALA A 147 -6.37 -8.99 -19.56
N ARG A 148 -7.13 -7.89 -19.48
CA ARG A 148 -7.13 -6.81 -20.47
C ARG A 148 -6.63 -5.48 -19.96
N TYR A 149 -6.37 -5.34 -18.64
CA TYR A 149 -5.91 -4.10 -18.05
C TYR A 149 -5.14 -4.34 -16.75
N ALA A 150 -4.31 -3.39 -16.38
CA ALA A 150 -3.69 -3.29 -15.08
C ALA A 150 -3.85 -1.86 -14.55
N VAL A 151 -4.10 -1.72 -13.26
CA VAL A 151 -4.16 -0.45 -12.54
C VAL A 151 -3.22 -0.56 -11.35
N SER A 152 -2.35 0.41 -11.19
CA SER A 152 -1.45 0.53 -10.04
C SER A 152 -1.22 2.02 -9.78
N GLU A 153 -2.15 2.62 -9.05
CA GLU A 153 -2.12 4.04 -8.75
C GLU A 153 -2.20 4.29 -7.24
N VAL A 154 -1.42 5.21 -6.76
CA VAL A 154 -1.45 5.65 -5.37
C VAL A 154 -2.28 6.92 -5.26
N LEU A 155 -3.41 6.83 -4.58
CA LEU A 155 -4.31 7.93 -4.31
C LEU A 155 -4.02 8.49 -2.92
N ARG A 156 -3.83 9.80 -2.83
CA ARG A 156 -3.60 10.54 -1.59
C ARG A 156 -4.75 11.51 -1.36
N ILE A 157 -5.31 11.50 -0.16
CA ILE A 157 -6.50 12.27 0.20
C ILE A 157 -6.20 13.08 1.45
N ARG A 158 -6.42 14.38 1.38
CA ARG A 158 -6.34 15.27 2.55
C ARG A 158 -7.60 15.15 3.39
N PRO A 159 -7.52 15.21 4.72
CA PRO A 159 -8.71 15.27 5.56
C PRO A 159 -9.64 16.41 5.12
N GLY A 160 -10.92 16.11 4.93
CA GLY A 160 -11.93 17.08 4.52
C GLY A 160 -11.90 17.53 3.05
N ALA A 161 -10.95 17.04 2.23
CA ALA A 161 -10.93 17.35 0.79
C ALA A 161 -11.98 16.52 0.04
N ALA A 162 -12.54 17.08 -1.03
CA ALA A 162 -13.42 16.35 -1.96
C ALA A 162 -12.63 15.58 -3.02
N ASP A 163 -11.40 16.01 -3.29
CA ASP A 163 -10.56 15.45 -4.35
C ASP A 163 -9.47 14.54 -3.76
N ALA A 164 -9.02 13.59 -4.57
CA ALA A 164 -7.81 12.82 -4.35
C ALA A 164 -6.71 13.29 -5.31
N GLU A 165 -5.48 13.12 -4.90
CA GLU A 165 -4.27 13.37 -5.70
C GLU A 165 -3.66 12.03 -6.10
N ILE A 166 -3.29 11.86 -7.37
CA ILE A 166 -2.46 10.72 -7.79
C ILE A 166 -1.01 11.08 -7.50
N VAL A 167 -0.35 10.25 -6.71
CA VAL A 167 1.07 10.44 -6.38
C VAL A 167 1.90 9.85 -7.51
N GLU A 168 2.53 10.73 -8.29
CA GLU A 168 3.47 10.32 -9.33
C GLU A 168 4.68 9.60 -8.72
N GLY A 169 5.06 8.47 -9.31
CA GLY A 169 6.19 7.65 -8.84
C GLY A 169 5.82 6.56 -7.84
N GLY A 170 4.55 6.37 -7.56
CA GLY A 170 4.04 5.30 -6.70
C GLY A 170 3.96 3.92 -7.35
N SER A 171 4.86 3.57 -8.27
CA SER A 171 5.00 2.18 -8.70
C SER A 171 5.76 1.41 -7.63
N LEU A 172 5.00 0.74 -6.77
CA LEU A 172 5.48 -0.41 -6.00
C LEU A 172 5.42 -1.66 -6.88
#